data_6873e302eb82f826e0a9280ee475b29d
#
_entry.id   6873e302eb82f826e0a9280ee475b29d
#
_cell.length_a   1.000
_cell.length_b   1.000
_cell.length_c   1.000
_cell.angle_alpha   90.00
_cell.angle_beta   90.00
_cell.angle_gamma   90.00
#
_symmetry.space_group_name_H-M   'P 1'
#
loop_
_entity.id
_entity.type
_entity.pdbx_description
1 polymer ?
#
loop_
_entity_poly.entity_id
_entity_poly.type
_entity_poly.pdbx_seq_one_letter_code
_entity_poly.pdbx_strand_id
1 'polypeptide(L)'
;MSASFFTFFALMVENPALTVSVLLTLAVLVVNGWTDAPNAIAGAVVTGALSFRRAVALAAVCNFLGVLCVTAVYPSVVETIYSIAAFGGGPRAASLALCAAMGAVVLWAAVAWWWGIPTSESHALAAGLSGAALALEGSLGCIRWQRWGAVLLGLVLSVAAGLWAGRQTERLT
;
A
#
# COMPACT_ATOMS: atom_id res chain seq x y z
N MET A 1 -18.47 13.20 12.04
CA MET A 1 -18.26 12.84 13.47
C MET A 1 -16.82 12.37 13.62
N SER A 2 -15.97 13.17 14.25
CA SER A 2 -14.61 12.75 14.61
C SER A 2 -14.75 11.73 15.75
N ALA A 3 -14.52 10.44 15.44
CA ALA A 3 -14.44 9.44 16.49
C ALA A 3 -13.26 9.82 17.39
N SER A 4 -13.51 10.04 18.68
CA SER A 4 -12.44 10.26 19.65
C SER A 4 -11.53 9.03 19.64
N PHE A 5 -10.23 9.22 19.85
CA PHE A 5 -9.25 8.16 19.99
C PHE A 5 -9.72 7.07 20.98
N PHE A 6 -10.33 7.46 22.09
CA PHE A 6 -10.93 6.54 23.07
C PHE A 6 -12.10 5.72 22.50
N THR A 7 -12.95 6.33 21.68
CA THR A 7 -14.08 5.64 21.03
C THR A 7 -13.57 4.60 20.03
N PHE A 8 -12.48 4.89 19.32
CA PHE A 8 -11.85 3.93 18.40
C PHE A 8 -11.33 2.69 19.14
N PHE A 9 -10.64 2.87 20.27
CA PHE A 9 -10.17 1.74 21.07
C PHE A 9 -11.30 0.93 21.69
N ALA A 10 -12.37 1.58 22.16
CA ALA A 10 -13.55 0.88 22.65
C ALA A 10 -14.18 0.00 21.55
N LEU A 11 -14.31 0.53 20.34
CA LEU A 11 -14.82 -0.22 19.19
C LEU A 11 -13.91 -1.41 18.81
N MET A 12 -12.60 -1.28 18.95
CA MET A 12 -11.67 -2.41 18.72
C MET A 12 -11.92 -3.54 19.72
N VAL A 13 -12.14 -3.22 20.99
CA VAL A 13 -12.41 -4.26 22.02
C VAL A 13 -13.74 -4.98 21.75
N GLU A 14 -14.75 -4.25 21.28
CA GLU A 14 -16.08 -4.80 21.00
C GLU A 14 -16.15 -5.56 19.66
N ASN A 15 -15.24 -5.24 18.71
CA ASN A 15 -15.27 -5.83 17.37
C ASN A 15 -13.93 -6.51 17.01
N PRO A 16 -13.81 -7.83 17.20
CA PRO A 16 -12.59 -8.59 16.90
C PRO A 16 -12.15 -8.46 15.44
N ALA A 17 -13.09 -8.35 14.49
CA ALA A 17 -12.74 -8.18 13.07
C ALA A 17 -12.04 -6.82 12.82
N LEU A 18 -12.48 -5.76 13.49
CA LEU A 18 -11.82 -4.46 13.44
C LEU A 18 -10.41 -4.54 14.03
N THR A 19 -10.25 -5.21 15.17
CA THR A 19 -8.94 -5.41 15.80
C THR A 19 -7.98 -6.15 14.87
N VAL A 20 -8.41 -7.25 14.27
CA VAL A 20 -7.61 -8.00 13.29
C VAL A 20 -7.25 -7.13 12.08
N SER A 21 -8.20 -6.37 11.54
CA SER A 21 -7.94 -5.45 10.43
C SER A 21 -6.87 -4.41 10.76
N VAL A 22 -6.95 -3.81 11.95
CA VAL A 22 -5.96 -2.82 12.42
C VAL A 22 -4.59 -3.45 12.58
N LEU A 23 -4.51 -4.62 13.21
CA LEU A 23 -3.24 -5.35 13.39
C LEU A 23 -2.60 -5.73 12.05
N LEU A 24 -3.40 -6.20 11.09
CA LEU A 24 -2.93 -6.51 9.73
C LEU A 24 -2.50 -5.24 8.99
N THR A 25 -3.20 -4.13 9.15
CA THR A 25 -2.79 -2.83 8.59
C THR A 25 -1.43 -2.40 9.14
N LEU A 26 -1.23 -2.51 10.46
CA LEU A 26 0.06 -2.22 11.07
C LEU A 26 1.16 -3.17 10.57
N ALA A 27 0.85 -4.46 10.40
CA ALA A 27 1.79 -5.42 9.83
C ALA A 27 2.17 -5.05 8.38
N VAL A 28 1.21 -4.65 7.53
CA VAL A 28 1.49 -4.14 6.18
C VAL A 28 2.41 -2.93 6.23
N LEU A 29 2.15 -1.96 7.12
CA LEU A 29 2.99 -0.76 7.26
C LEU A 29 4.43 -1.11 7.69
N VAL A 30 4.60 -2.06 8.62
CA VAL A 30 5.92 -2.52 9.04
C VAL A 30 6.66 -3.20 7.90
N VAL A 31 5.98 -4.10 7.17
CA VAL A 31 6.58 -4.80 6.03
C VAL A 31 6.93 -3.82 4.92
N ASN A 32 6.04 -2.86 4.58
CA ASN A 32 6.31 -1.81 3.61
C ASN A 32 7.54 -0.98 3.98
N GLY A 33 7.65 -0.52 5.23
CA GLY A 33 8.81 0.21 5.70
C GLY A 33 10.11 -0.61 5.63
N TRP A 34 10.02 -1.91 5.76
CA TRP A 34 11.16 -2.83 5.70
C TRP A 34 11.58 -3.14 4.25
N THR A 35 10.63 -3.35 3.34
CA THR A 35 10.90 -3.77 1.95
C THR A 35 11.16 -2.59 1.01
N ASP A 36 10.45 -1.48 1.16
CA ASP A 36 10.49 -0.34 0.24
C ASP A 36 11.42 0.78 0.67
N ALA A 37 11.60 1.03 1.97
CA ALA A 37 12.49 2.09 2.43
C ALA A 37 13.94 1.93 1.95
N PRO A 38 14.54 0.72 1.89
CA PRO A 38 15.87 0.52 1.33
C PRO A 38 16.01 1.01 -0.11
N ASN A 39 14.98 0.83 -0.93
CA ASN A 39 15.00 1.27 -2.34
C ASN A 39 15.11 2.79 -2.47
N ALA A 40 14.47 3.54 -1.56
CA ALA A 40 14.49 4.99 -1.56
C ALA A 40 15.84 5.58 -1.12
N ILE A 41 16.57 4.92 -0.22
CA ILE A 41 17.82 5.45 0.37
C ILE A 41 19.09 4.83 -0.23
N ALA A 42 18.99 3.73 -0.95
CA ALA A 42 20.13 2.97 -1.45
C ALA A 42 21.13 3.85 -2.23
N GLY A 43 20.66 4.67 -3.16
CA GLY A 43 21.50 5.57 -3.95
C GLY A 43 22.30 6.54 -3.10
N ALA A 44 21.66 7.18 -2.13
CA ALA A 44 22.32 8.16 -1.25
C ALA A 44 23.34 7.51 -0.30
N VAL A 45 23.10 6.27 0.11
CA VAL A 45 24.01 5.52 0.99
C VAL A 45 25.21 4.97 0.22
N VAL A 46 24.96 4.34 -0.95
CA VAL A 46 26.02 3.73 -1.77
C VAL A 46 26.99 4.77 -2.32
N THR A 47 26.49 5.95 -2.71
CA THR A 47 27.34 7.06 -3.17
C THR A 47 28.08 7.79 -2.04
N GLY A 48 27.80 7.44 -0.77
CA GLY A 48 28.39 8.11 0.39
C GLY A 48 27.84 9.51 0.67
N ALA A 49 26.79 9.95 -0.05
CA ALA A 49 26.16 11.26 0.15
C ALA A 49 25.53 11.38 1.55
N LEU A 50 25.01 10.27 2.07
CA LEU A 50 24.45 10.18 3.43
C LEU A 50 24.94 8.92 4.14
N SER A 51 25.23 9.04 5.44
CA SER A 51 25.42 7.84 6.26
C SER A 51 24.10 7.09 6.43
N PHE A 52 24.14 5.76 6.56
CA PHE A 52 22.96 4.92 6.67
C PHE A 52 21.94 5.42 7.72
N ARG A 53 22.41 5.77 8.92
CA ARG A 53 21.54 6.29 10.00
C ARG A 53 20.83 7.60 9.63
N ARG A 54 21.56 8.52 8.96
CA ARG A 54 20.96 9.80 8.51
C ARG A 54 19.96 9.57 7.39
N ALA A 55 20.26 8.68 6.46
CA ALA A 55 19.36 8.33 5.36
C ALA A 55 18.05 7.71 5.88
N VAL A 56 18.13 6.76 6.83
CA VAL A 56 16.94 6.15 7.46
C VAL A 56 16.11 7.20 8.23
N ALA A 57 16.76 8.06 9.04
CA ALA A 57 16.03 9.10 9.78
C ALA A 57 15.34 10.09 8.85
N LEU A 58 16.02 10.52 7.78
CA LEU A 58 15.45 11.40 6.77
C LEU A 58 14.27 10.74 6.06
N ALA A 59 14.41 9.48 5.64
CA ALA A 59 13.33 8.74 5.00
C ALA A 59 12.11 8.59 5.92
N ALA A 60 12.32 8.29 7.20
CA ALA A 60 11.23 8.18 8.17
C ALA A 60 10.46 9.51 8.32
N VAL A 61 11.19 10.62 8.46
CA VAL A 61 10.56 11.95 8.57
C VAL A 61 9.83 12.33 7.28
N CYS A 62 10.44 12.13 6.11
CA CYS A 62 9.82 12.44 4.83
C CYS A 62 8.58 11.58 4.56
N ASN A 63 8.62 10.29 4.88
CA ASN A 63 7.45 9.40 4.75
C ASN A 63 6.31 9.84 5.67
N PHE A 64 6.61 10.14 6.92
CA PHE A 64 5.61 10.62 7.88
C PHE A 64 4.94 11.92 7.40
N LEU A 65 5.74 12.91 7.01
CA LEU A 65 5.23 14.17 6.48
C LEU A 65 4.48 13.98 5.16
N GLY A 66 4.97 13.11 4.28
CA GLY A 66 4.31 12.77 3.02
C GLY A 66 2.92 12.18 3.25
N VAL A 67 2.79 11.22 4.16
CA VAL A 67 1.49 10.62 4.51
C VAL A 67 0.54 11.68 5.08
N LEU A 68 1.00 12.53 5.99
CA LEU A 68 0.17 13.61 6.55
C LEU A 68 -0.31 14.57 5.46
N CYS A 69 0.60 15.03 4.60
CA CYS A 69 0.27 15.98 3.53
C CYS A 69 -0.71 15.36 2.52
N VAL A 70 -0.42 14.13 2.04
CA VAL A 70 -1.26 13.46 1.03
C VAL A 70 -2.63 13.14 1.60
N THR A 71 -2.73 12.64 2.82
CA THR A 71 -4.02 12.35 3.46
C THR A 71 -4.86 13.60 3.67
N ALA A 72 -4.22 14.73 3.97
CA ALA A 72 -4.92 16.00 4.15
C ALA A 72 -5.43 16.59 2.82
N VAL A 73 -4.71 16.38 1.71
CA VAL A 73 -4.99 17.03 0.41
C VAL A 73 -5.75 16.10 -0.54
N TYR A 74 -5.47 14.81 -0.53
CA TYR A 74 -6.01 13.81 -1.46
C TYR A 74 -6.52 12.54 -0.76
N PRO A 75 -7.66 12.58 -0.09
CA PRO A 75 -8.25 11.38 0.53
C PRO A 75 -8.71 10.34 -0.50
N SER A 76 -8.85 10.73 -1.78
CA SER A 76 -9.38 9.89 -2.86
C SER A 76 -8.50 8.70 -3.26
N VAL A 77 -7.21 8.66 -2.89
CA VAL A 77 -6.34 7.51 -3.17
C VAL A 77 -6.86 6.26 -2.45
N VAL A 78 -7.25 6.40 -1.18
CA VAL A 78 -7.84 5.32 -0.38
C VAL A 78 -9.13 4.82 -1.01
N GLU A 79 -10.02 5.74 -1.43
CA GLU A 79 -11.28 5.40 -2.10
C GLU A 79 -11.04 4.66 -3.42
N THR A 80 -10.02 5.05 -4.17
CA THR A 80 -9.68 4.39 -5.43
C THR A 80 -9.28 2.94 -5.22
N ILE A 81 -8.43 2.66 -4.23
CA ILE A 81 -7.99 1.29 -3.92
C ILE A 81 -9.19 0.43 -3.48
N TYR A 82 -10.02 0.93 -2.56
CA TYR A 82 -11.21 0.20 -2.11
C TYR A 82 -12.29 0.04 -3.19
N SER A 83 -12.25 0.86 -4.24
CA SER A 83 -13.20 0.76 -5.37
C SER A 83 -12.78 -0.24 -6.45
N ILE A 84 -11.64 -0.93 -6.31
CA ILE A 84 -11.13 -1.91 -7.30
C ILE A 84 -12.04 -3.14 -7.40
N ALA A 85 -12.67 -3.53 -6.29
CA ALA A 85 -13.57 -4.66 -6.23
C ALA A 85 -14.89 -4.29 -5.54
N ALA A 86 -15.97 -4.95 -5.92
CA ALA A 86 -17.27 -4.84 -5.28
C ALA A 86 -17.50 -6.04 -4.34
N PHE A 87 -17.92 -5.77 -3.11
CA PHE A 87 -18.22 -6.79 -2.10
C PHE A 87 -19.71 -6.81 -1.85
N GLY A 88 -20.40 -7.82 -2.36
CA GLY A 88 -21.87 -7.96 -2.27
C GLY A 88 -22.39 -8.50 -0.94
N GLY A 89 -21.52 -9.05 -0.10
CA GLY A 89 -21.90 -9.77 1.14
C GLY A 89 -22.15 -8.89 2.38
N GLY A 90 -22.28 -7.56 2.21
CA GLY A 90 -22.48 -6.63 3.33
C GLY A 90 -21.20 -6.32 4.12
N PRO A 91 -21.30 -5.51 5.22
CA PRO A 91 -20.15 -4.99 5.96
C PRO A 91 -19.22 -6.06 6.54
N ARG A 92 -19.77 -7.17 6.99
CA ARG A 92 -19.00 -8.29 7.55
C ARG A 92 -18.14 -9.00 6.51
N ALA A 93 -18.71 -9.25 5.33
CA ALA A 93 -17.99 -9.88 4.21
C ALA A 93 -16.88 -8.95 3.70
N ALA A 94 -17.15 -7.66 3.59
CA ALA A 94 -16.16 -6.65 3.22
C ALA A 94 -14.99 -6.59 4.22
N SER A 95 -15.27 -6.66 5.53
CA SER A 95 -14.23 -6.69 6.56
C SER A 95 -13.37 -7.95 6.48
N LEU A 96 -13.98 -9.11 6.25
CA LEU A 96 -13.25 -10.38 6.07
C LEU A 96 -12.39 -10.35 4.81
N ALA A 97 -12.92 -9.83 3.70
CA ALA A 97 -12.18 -9.65 2.46
C ALA A 97 -10.96 -8.74 2.65
N LEU A 98 -11.13 -7.65 3.38
CA LEU A 98 -10.02 -6.73 3.71
C LEU A 98 -8.96 -7.44 4.55
N CYS A 99 -9.34 -8.17 5.59
CA CYS A 99 -8.41 -8.95 6.40
C CYS A 99 -7.65 -9.99 5.56
N ALA A 100 -8.34 -10.71 4.68
CA ALA A 100 -7.72 -11.69 3.79
C ALA A 100 -6.75 -11.03 2.80
N ALA A 101 -7.14 -9.91 2.21
CA ALA A 101 -6.28 -9.15 1.30
C ALA A 101 -5.02 -8.64 2.01
N MET A 102 -5.17 -8.03 3.19
CA MET A 102 -4.02 -7.55 3.97
C MET A 102 -3.10 -8.68 4.43
N GLY A 103 -3.67 -9.82 4.88
CA GLY A 103 -2.90 -11.01 5.19
C GLY A 103 -2.10 -11.52 3.98
N ALA A 104 -2.71 -11.56 2.81
CA ALA A 104 -2.04 -11.95 1.57
C ALA A 104 -0.90 -10.98 1.19
N VAL A 105 -1.09 -9.67 1.39
CA VAL A 105 -0.03 -8.66 1.16
C VAL A 105 1.16 -8.91 2.07
N VAL A 106 0.94 -9.11 3.38
CA VAL A 106 2.01 -9.38 4.35
C VAL A 106 2.78 -10.65 3.99
N LEU A 107 2.05 -11.72 3.67
CA LEU A 107 2.67 -13.00 3.26
C LEU A 107 3.47 -12.84 1.96
N TRP A 108 2.89 -12.20 0.96
CA TRP A 108 3.56 -11.97 -0.32
C TRP A 108 4.82 -11.14 -0.16
N ALA A 109 4.74 -10.03 0.55
CA ALA A 109 5.88 -9.15 0.76
C ALA A 109 7.00 -9.82 1.56
N ALA A 110 6.67 -10.61 2.61
CA ALA A 110 7.65 -11.37 3.37
C ALA A 110 8.34 -12.45 2.53
N VAL A 111 7.56 -13.19 1.72
CA VAL A 111 8.07 -14.23 0.81
C VAL A 111 8.95 -13.62 -0.28
N ALA A 112 8.50 -12.54 -0.92
CA ALA A 112 9.24 -11.86 -1.96
C ALA A 112 10.56 -11.27 -1.42
N TRP A 113 10.52 -10.68 -0.22
CA TRP A 113 11.73 -10.21 0.46
C TRP A 113 12.73 -11.35 0.72
N TRP A 114 12.25 -12.51 1.17
CA TRP A 114 13.09 -13.69 1.41
C TRP A 114 13.85 -14.11 0.15
N TRP A 115 13.21 -14.00 -1.01
CA TRP A 115 13.83 -14.33 -2.31
C TRP A 115 14.49 -13.15 -3.01
N GLY A 116 14.50 -11.95 -2.40
CA GLY A 116 15.09 -10.75 -2.99
C GLY A 116 14.34 -10.24 -4.22
N ILE A 117 13.03 -10.52 -4.30
CA ILE A 117 12.17 -10.06 -5.39
C ILE A 117 11.57 -8.71 -5.00
N PRO A 118 11.82 -7.62 -5.78
CA PRO A 118 11.19 -6.33 -5.51
C PRO A 118 9.68 -6.42 -5.75
N THR A 119 8.89 -5.87 -4.82
CA THR A 119 7.43 -5.89 -4.87
C THR A 119 6.85 -4.50 -4.75
N SER A 120 5.55 -4.39 -5.08
CA SER A 120 4.76 -3.19 -4.84
C SER A 120 3.56 -3.57 -3.98
N GLU A 121 3.49 -3.04 -2.76
CA GLU A 121 2.37 -3.31 -1.86
C GLU A 121 1.05 -2.78 -2.40
N SER A 122 1.04 -1.67 -3.11
CA SER A 122 -0.17 -1.14 -3.74
C SER A 122 -0.76 -2.11 -4.77
N HIS A 123 0.10 -2.72 -5.62
CA HIS A 123 -0.33 -3.75 -6.56
C HIS A 123 -0.74 -5.04 -5.85
N ALA A 124 -0.01 -5.43 -4.81
CA ALA A 124 -0.35 -6.59 -3.98
C ALA A 124 -1.70 -6.41 -3.28
N LEU A 125 -2.00 -5.20 -2.77
CA LEU A 125 -3.27 -4.87 -2.16
C LEU A 125 -4.42 -4.91 -3.19
N ALA A 126 -4.22 -4.33 -4.37
CA ALA A 126 -5.20 -4.38 -5.45
C ALA A 126 -5.50 -5.83 -5.88
N ALA A 127 -4.47 -6.65 -6.03
CA ALA A 127 -4.61 -8.07 -6.34
C ALA A 127 -5.29 -8.84 -5.20
N GLY A 128 -4.89 -8.59 -3.95
CA GLY A 128 -5.46 -9.21 -2.76
C GLY A 128 -6.96 -8.91 -2.60
N LEU A 129 -7.35 -7.64 -2.76
CA LEU A 129 -8.76 -7.24 -2.73
C LEU A 129 -9.57 -7.87 -3.87
N SER A 130 -8.99 -7.92 -5.07
CA SER A 130 -9.64 -8.58 -6.22
C SER A 130 -9.80 -10.08 -6.00
N GLY A 131 -8.76 -10.75 -5.46
CA GLY A 131 -8.80 -12.16 -5.12
C GLY A 131 -9.81 -12.48 -4.02
N ALA A 132 -9.88 -11.66 -2.98
CA ALA A 132 -10.84 -11.80 -1.90
C ALA A 132 -12.29 -11.60 -2.39
N ALA A 133 -12.52 -10.60 -3.25
CA ALA A 133 -13.84 -10.41 -3.87
C ALA A 133 -14.24 -11.59 -4.76
N LEU A 134 -13.31 -12.09 -5.57
CA LEU A 134 -13.53 -13.25 -6.43
C LEU A 134 -13.89 -14.50 -5.61
N ALA A 135 -13.21 -14.71 -4.47
CA ALA A 135 -13.50 -15.83 -3.57
C ALA A 135 -14.88 -15.73 -2.92
N LEU A 136 -15.36 -14.52 -2.62
CA LEU A 136 -16.67 -14.29 -2.03
C LEU A 136 -17.82 -14.36 -3.05
N GLU A 137 -17.63 -13.79 -4.22
CA GLU A 137 -18.67 -13.63 -5.23
C GLU A 137 -18.68 -14.76 -6.27
N GLY A 138 -17.59 -15.52 -6.39
CA GLY A 138 -17.46 -16.61 -7.36
C GLY A 138 -17.49 -16.17 -8.83
N SER A 139 -17.41 -14.88 -9.12
CA SER A 139 -17.58 -14.31 -10.46
C SER A 139 -16.56 -13.20 -10.74
N LEU A 140 -15.99 -13.18 -11.95
CA LEU A 140 -15.12 -12.09 -12.42
C LEU A 140 -15.84 -10.74 -12.58
N GLY A 141 -17.19 -10.74 -12.55
CA GLY A 141 -18.00 -9.54 -12.61
C GLY A 141 -17.85 -8.60 -11.40
N CYS A 142 -17.35 -9.11 -10.25
CA CYS A 142 -17.08 -8.30 -9.07
C CYS A 142 -15.85 -7.41 -9.24
N ILE A 143 -14.97 -7.68 -10.22
CA ILE A 143 -13.76 -6.93 -10.48
C ILE A 143 -14.08 -5.73 -11.38
N ARG A 144 -13.70 -4.55 -10.93
CA ARG A 144 -13.87 -3.32 -11.71
C ARG A 144 -12.70 -3.13 -12.68
N TRP A 145 -12.77 -3.74 -13.85
CA TRP A 145 -11.72 -3.74 -14.87
C TRP A 145 -11.27 -2.34 -15.29
N GLN A 146 -12.17 -1.34 -15.25
CA GLN A 146 -11.79 0.05 -15.53
C GLN A 146 -10.77 0.59 -14.52
N ARG A 147 -10.88 0.21 -13.24
CA ARG A 147 -9.92 0.60 -12.20
C ARG A 147 -8.57 -0.10 -12.40
N TRP A 148 -8.60 -1.36 -12.78
CA TRP A 148 -7.38 -2.08 -13.16
C TRP A 148 -6.71 -1.47 -14.38
N GLY A 149 -7.48 -1.03 -15.39
CA GLY A 149 -6.96 -0.30 -16.54
C GLY A 149 -6.24 0.99 -16.12
N ALA A 150 -6.78 1.75 -15.17
CA ALA A 150 -6.14 2.94 -14.63
C ALA A 150 -4.84 2.63 -13.87
N VAL A 151 -4.80 1.55 -13.10
CA VAL A 151 -3.59 1.09 -12.40
C VAL A 151 -2.50 0.70 -13.39
N LEU A 152 -2.83 -0.09 -14.41
CA LEU A 152 -1.88 -0.51 -15.45
C LEU A 152 -1.37 0.67 -16.28
N LEU A 153 -2.27 1.59 -16.65
CA LEU A 153 -1.88 2.81 -17.35
C LEU A 153 -0.94 3.67 -16.51
N GLY A 154 -1.26 3.84 -15.22
CA GLY A 154 -0.42 4.56 -14.26
C GLY A 154 0.97 3.94 -14.16
N LEU A 155 1.06 2.61 -14.13
CA LEU A 155 2.34 1.89 -14.12
C LEU A 155 3.18 2.20 -15.37
N VAL A 156 2.59 2.10 -16.55
CA VAL A 156 3.29 2.40 -17.82
C VAL A 156 3.74 3.85 -17.87
N LEU A 157 2.85 4.78 -17.50
CA LEU A 157 3.17 6.21 -17.50
C LEU A 157 4.26 6.57 -16.49
N SER A 158 4.26 5.97 -15.29
CA SER A 158 5.29 6.23 -14.28
C SER A 158 6.67 5.76 -14.73
N VAL A 159 6.75 4.58 -15.36
CA VAL A 159 8.00 4.07 -15.93
C VAL A 159 8.49 4.97 -17.05
N ALA A 160 7.61 5.36 -17.98
CA ALA A 160 7.97 6.25 -19.08
C ALA A 160 8.45 7.63 -18.60
N ALA A 161 7.74 8.21 -17.62
CA ALA A 161 8.11 9.48 -17.00
C ALA A 161 9.43 9.40 -16.25
N GLY A 162 9.67 8.31 -15.50
CA GLY A 162 10.92 8.07 -14.80
C GLY A 162 12.11 7.92 -15.75
N LEU A 163 11.95 7.18 -16.84
CA LEU A 163 12.99 7.06 -17.87
C LEU A 163 13.26 8.39 -18.56
N TRP A 164 12.23 9.15 -18.87
CA TRP A 164 12.40 10.48 -19.47
C TRP A 164 13.12 11.43 -18.53
N ALA A 165 12.70 11.53 -17.27
CA ALA A 165 13.31 12.39 -16.27
C ALA A 165 14.77 11.99 -16.01
N GLY A 166 15.08 10.69 -15.88
CA GLY A 166 16.43 10.19 -15.70
C GLY A 166 17.36 10.57 -16.86
N ARG A 167 16.89 10.45 -18.10
CA ARG A 167 17.66 10.89 -19.28
C ARG A 167 17.89 12.39 -19.34
N GLN A 168 16.96 13.20 -18.82
CA GLN A 168 17.15 14.65 -18.79
C GLN A 168 18.18 15.07 -17.71
N THR A 169 18.15 14.44 -16.55
CA THR A 169 19.15 14.69 -15.49
C THR A 169 20.56 14.28 -15.92
N GLU A 170 20.71 13.14 -16.60
CA GLU A 170 22.00 12.69 -17.14
C GLU A 170 22.60 13.66 -18.16
N ARG A 171 21.77 14.40 -18.91
CA ARG A 171 22.23 15.39 -19.89
C ARG A 171 22.64 16.73 -19.25
N LEU A 172 22.27 16.95 -18.01
CA LEU A 172 22.54 18.19 -17.26
C LEU A 172 23.77 18.08 -16.35
N THR A 173 24.25 16.85 -16.14
CA THR A 173 25.48 16.53 -15.38
C THR A 173 26.62 16.18 -16.31
#